data_7658361f589fc27cd3736872ba9a20c2
#
_entry.id   7658361f589fc27cd3736872ba9a20c2
#
_cell.length_a   1.000
_cell.length_b   1.000
_cell.length_c   1.000
_cell.angle_alpha   90.00
_cell.angle_beta   90.00
_cell.angle_gamma   90.00
#
_symmetry.space_group_name_H-M   'P 1'
#
loop_
_entity.id
_entity.type
_entity.pdbx_description
1 polymer ?
#
loop_
_entity_poly.entity_id
_entity_poly.type
_entity_poly.pdbx_seq_one_letter_code
_entity_poly.pdbx_strand_id
1 'polypeptide(L)'
;MDMITVNLYYKGQNGSARAFAEEMEKSGIADAIRAEEGNLRYQYFVPMDDPETVLLIDSWADQAAIDAHHVSPMMKQLAELREKYDLHMKIERFVSDEYEADHKFIRT
;
A
#
# COMPACT_ATOMS: atom_id res chain seq x y z
N MET A 1 -7.09 6.31 -18.92
CA MET A 1 -7.29 4.99 -18.29
C MET A 1 -7.33 5.16 -16.79
N ASP A 2 -8.23 4.41 -16.18
CA ASP A 2 -8.44 4.51 -14.75
C ASP A 2 -7.42 3.68 -14.00
N MET A 3 -6.69 4.31 -13.09
CA MET A 3 -5.85 3.54 -12.19
C MET A 3 -6.69 2.97 -11.06
N ILE A 4 -6.20 1.86 -10.50
CA ILE A 4 -6.83 1.18 -9.38
C ILE A 4 -5.99 1.45 -8.14
N THR A 5 -6.63 1.95 -7.08
CA THR A 5 -5.97 2.17 -5.80
C THR A 5 -6.55 1.23 -4.76
N VAL A 6 -5.67 0.51 -4.08
CA VAL A 6 -6.03 -0.35 -2.97
C VAL A 6 -5.45 0.26 -1.70
N ASN A 7 -6.30 0.55 -0.74
CA ASN A 7 -5.88 1.00 0.58
C ASN A 7 -5.88 -0.21 1.52
N LEU A 8 -4.72 -0.51 2.07
CA LEU A 8 -4.58 -1.59 3.04
C LEU A 8 -4.28 -0.99 4.41
N TYR A 9 -5.17 -1.26 5.36
CA TYR A 9 -4.96 -0.83 6.73
C TYR A 9 -4.41 -2.02 7.51
N TYR A 10 -3.16 -1.90 7.96
CA TYR A 10 -2.51 -2.91 8.77
C TYR A 10 -2.64 -2.52 10.24
N LYS A 11 -3.32 -3.34 11.02
CA LYS A 11 -3.48 -3.13 12.46
C LYS A 11 -2.57 -4.08 13.22
N GLY A 12 -1.76 -3.52 14.10
CA GLY A 12 -0.86 -4.29 14.95
C GLY A 12 -1.03 -3.94 16.42
N GLN A 13 -0.02 -4.28 17.21
CA GLN A 13 0.02 -3.97 18.64
C GLN A 13 1.45 -3.58 19.02
N ASN A 14 1.57 -2.64 19.96
CA ASN A 14 2.86 -2.22 20.50
C ASN A 14 3.85 -1.78 19.42
N GLY A 15 3.36 -1.05 18.42
CA GLY A 15 4.19 -0.52 17.34
C GLY A 15 4.52 -1.51 16.24
N SER A 16 3.91 -2.70 16.22
CA SER A 16 4.27 -3.74 15.25
C SER A 16 3.93 -3.37 13.81
N ALA A 17 2.84 -2.64 13.57
CA ALA A 17 2.50 -2.21 12.21
C ALA A 17 3.55 -1.26 11.65
N ARG A 18 4.02 -0.32 12.45
CA ARG A 18 5.09 0.60 12.04
C ARG A 18 6.40 -0.15 11.83
N ALA A 19 6.73 -1.09 12.73
CA ALA A 19 7.94 -1.91 12.58
C ALA A 19 7.91 -2.73 11.30
N PHE A 20 6.75 -3.27 10.93
CA PHE A 20 6.54 -3.95 9.66
C PHE A 20 6.84 -3.03 8.48
N ALA A 21 6.25 -1.83 8.46
CA ALA A 21 6.46 -0.87 7.37
C ALA A 21 7.94 -0.48 7.26
N GLU A 22 8.60 -0.25 8.39
CA GLU A 22 10.03 0.06 8.41
C GLU A 22 10.86 -1.10 7.86
N GLU A 23 10.52 -2.34 8.18
CA GLU A 23 11.24 -3.49 7.64
C GLU A 23 10.98 -3.65 6.14
N MET A 24 9.76 -3.42 5.66
CA MET A 24 9.46 -3.42 4.22
C MET A 24 10.34 -2.43 3.47
N GLU A 25 10.59 -1.24 4.04
CA GLU A 25 11.44 -0.24 3.42
C GLU A 25 12.92 -0.61 3.50
N LYS A 26 13.39 -1.00 4.69
CA LYS A 26 14.81 -1.29 4.92
C LYS A 26 15.30 -2.54 4.19
N SER A 27 14.44 -3.54 4.04
CA SER A 27 14.80 -4.79 3.37
C SER A 27 14.89 -4.65 1.85
N GLY A 28 14.34 -3.57 1.29
CA GLY A 28 14.26 -3.38 -0.16
C GLY A 28 13.01 -4.00 -0.79
N ILE A 29 12.17 -4.68 -0.02
CA ILE A 29 10.94 -5.30 -0.56
C ILE A 29 10.01 -4.24 -1.12
N ALA A 30 9.81 -3.14 -0.40
CA ALA A 30 8.93 -2.05 -0.87
C ALA A 30 9.45 -1.45 -2.18
N ASP A 31 10.77 -1.22 -2.29
CA ASP A 31 11.36 -0.71 -3.53
C ASP A 31 11.22 -1.69 -4.68
N ALA A 32 11.35 -2.99 -4.41
CA ALA A 32 11.15 -4.02 -5.43
C ALA A 32 9.71 -4.01 -5.95
N ILE A 33 8.73 -3.79 -5.08
CA ILE A 33 7.33 -3.66 -5.48
C ILE A 33 7.12 -2.40 -6.32
N ARG A 34 7.73 -1.28 -5.92
CA ARG A 34 7.66 -0.03 -6.67
C ARG A 34 8.26 -0.16 -8.07
N ALA A 35 9.19 -1.06 -8.26
CA ALA A 35 9.82 -1.31 -9.56
C ALA A 35 8.99 -2.25 -10.45
N GLU A 36 7.93 -2.87 -9.95
CA GLU A 36 7.09 -3.74 -10.75
C GLU A 36 6.35 -2.94 -11.82
N GLU A 37 6.17 -3.54 -13.00
CA GLU A 37 5.45 -2.90 -14.09
C GLU A 37 4.03 -2.58 -13.66
N GLY A 38 3.62 -1.34 -13.92
CA GLY A 38 2.27 -0.88 -13.62
C GLY A 38 2.08 -0.39 -12.20
N ASN A 39 3.07 -0.50 -11.32
CA ASN A 39 2.96 0.13 -10.00
C ASN A 39 3.10 1.63 -10.13
N LEU A 40 2.11 2.38 -9.65
CA LEU A 40 2.08 3.84 -9.71
C LEU A 40 2.34 4.48 -8.36
N ARG A 41 2.05 3.77 -7.28
CA ARG A 41 2.26 4.26 -5.93
C ARG A 41 2.31 3.08 -4.96
N TYR A 42 3.26 3.12 -4.05
CA TYR A 42 3.36 2.17 -2.96
C TYR A 42 3.95 2.92 -1.77
N GLN A 43 3.10 3.40 -0.87
CA GLN A 43 3.53 4.33 0.15
C GLN A 43 2.80 4.08 1.46
N TYR A 44 3.56 4.08 2.56
CA TYR A 44 3.04 3.86 3.90
C TYR A 44 2.77 5.18 4.62
N PHE A 45 1.69 5.22 5.39
CA PHE A 45 1.27 6.35 6.19
C PHE A 45 0.82 5.87 7.57
N VAL A 46 0.96 6.72 8.57
CA VAL A 46 0.41 6.44 9.90
C VAL A 46 -0.74 7.41 10.15
N PRO A 47 -1.95 6.91 10.46
CA PRO A 47 -3.06 7.79 10.82
C PRO A 47 -2.71 8.60 12.06
N MET A 48 -3.09 9.88 12.08
CA MET A 48 -2.74 10.77 13.18
C MET A 48 -3.37 10.34 14.50
N ASP A 49 -4.51 9.66 14.45
CA ASP A 49 -5.28 9.27 15.63
C ASP A 49 -5.09 7.81 16.03
N ASP A 50 -4.25 7.05 15.30
CA ASP A 50 -4.05 5.62 15.60
C ASP A 50 -2.61 5.20 15.29
N PRO A 51 -1.72 5.21 16.29
CA PRO A 51 -0.32 4.82 16.09
C PRO A 51 -0.12 3.31 15.90
N GLU A 52 -1.15 2.51 16.14
CA GLU A 52 -1.07 1.06 15.96
C GLU A 52 -1.51 0.61 14.56
N THR A 53 -1.88 1.55 13.70
CA THR A 53 -2.28 1.27 12.33
C THR A 53 -1.27 1.89 11.36
N VAL A 54 -1.02 1.18 10.26
CA VAL A 54 -0.31 1.73 9.10
C VAL A 54 -1.21 1.58 7.89
N LEU A 55 -1.37 2.66 7.15
CA LEU A 55 -2.09 2.67 5.88
C LEU A 55 -1.09 2.53 4.74
N LEU A 56 -1.29 1.54 3.90
CA LEU A 56 -0.59 1.44 2.63
C LEU A 56 -1.52 1.94 1.52
N ILE A 57 -1.09 2.92 0.77
CA ILE A 57 -1.75 3.32 -0.47
C ILE A 57 -1.00 2.67 -1.61
N ASP A 58 -1.66 1.77 -2.33
CA ASP A 58 -1.08 0.90 -3.33
C ASP A 58 -1.86 1.07 -4.63
N SER A 59 -1.25 1.76 -5.60
CA SER A 59 -1.93 2.11 -6.85
C SER A 59 -1.26 1.45 -8.04
N TRP A 60 -2.10 0.98 -8.98
CA TRP A 60 -1.68 0.21 -10.14
C TRP A 60 -2.38 0.72 -11.39
N ALA A 61 -1.71 0.58 -12.53
CA ALA A 61 -2.23 1.03 -13.81
C ALA A 61 -3.50 0.28 -14.22
N ASP A 62 -3.58 -1.03 -13.90
CA ASP A 62 -4.70 -1.87 -14.28
C ASP A 62 -4.72 -3.17 -13.45
N GLN A 63 -5.75 -3.99 -13.67
CA GLN A 63 -5.89 -5.26 -12.95
C GLN A 63 -4.80 -6.25 -13.33
N ALA A 64 -4.32 -6.24 -14.58
CA ALA A 64 -3.26 -7.15 -15.01
C ALA A 64 -1.98 -6.91 -14.20
N ALA A 65 -1.65 -5.66 -13.90
CA ALA A 65 -0.50 -5.32 -13.08
C ALA A 65 -0.66 -5.86 -11.65
N ILE A 66 -1.86 -5.75 -11.09
CA ILE A 66 -2.17 -6.31 -9.76
C ILE A 66 -2.01 -7.83 -9.77
N ASP A 67 -2.54 -8.50 -10.80
CA ASP A 67 -2.46 -9.95 -10.91
C ASP A 67 -1.02 -10.42 -11.00
N ALA A 68 -0.19 -9.72 -11.77
CA ALA A 68 1.24 -10.03 -11.88
C ALA A 68 1.94 -9.83 -10.53
N HIS A 69 1.59 -8.77 -9.79
CA HIS A 69 2.13 -8.53 -8.46
C HIS A 69 1.79 -9.68 -7.49
N HIS A 70 0.55 -10.16 -7.52
CA HIS A 70 0.09 -11.21 -6.61
C HIS A 70 0.80 -12.56 -6.81
N VAL A 71 1.39 -12.80 -7.97
CA VAL A 71 2.15 -14.03 -8.23
C VAL A 71 3.66 -13.80 -8.21
N SER A 72 4.11 -12.61 -7.81
CA SER A 72 5.53 -12.29 -7.74
C SER A 72 6.20 -12.99 -6.56
N PRO A 73 7.53 -13.24 -6.64
CA PRO A 73 8.26 -13.88 -5.55
C PRO A 73 8.20 -13.12 -4.23
N MET A 74 8.03 -11.81 -4.27
CA MET A 74 7.99 -10.96 -3.08
C MET A 74 6.77 -11.21 -2.21
N MET A 75 5.69 -11.76 -2.77
CA MET A 75 4.46 -12.00 -2.00
C MET A 75 4.67 -12.98 -0.85
N LYS A 76 5.56 -13.96 -1.03
CA LYS A 76 5.90 -14.89 0.04
C LYS A 76 6.58 -14.18 1.21
N GLN A 77 7.57 -13.33 0.90
CA GLN A 77 8.27 -12.56 1.93
C GLN A 77 7.31 -11.60 2.64
N LEU A 78 6.42 -10.97 1.90
CA LEU A 78 5.42 -10.06 2.46
C LEU A 78 4.48 -10.80 3.42
N ALA A 79 4.02 -11.99 3.04
CA ALA A 79 3.15 -12.81 3.88
C ALA A 79 3.87 -13.22 5.17
N GLU A 80 5.14 -13.60 5.08
CA GLU A 80 5.94 -13.95 6.25
C GLU A 80 6.09 -12.77 7.22
N LEU A 81 6.28 -11.56 6.69
CA LEU A 81 6.39 -10.36 7.52
C LEU A 81 5.06 -10.02 8.19
N ARG A 82 3.95 -10.15 7.48
CA ARG A 82 2.62 -9.93 8.08
C ARG A 82 2.38 -10.86 9.27
N GLU A 83 2.80 -12.10 9.13
CA GLU A 83 2.67 -13.07 10.20
C GLU A 83 3.63 -12.77 11.36
N LYS A 84 4.89 -12.44 11.04
CA LYS A 84 5.90 -12.08 12.03
C LYS A 84 5.42 -10.97 12.96
N TYR A 85 4.75 -9.97 12.41
CA TYR A 85 4.27 -8.81 13.16
C TYR A 85 2.82 -8.93 13.61
N ASP A 86 2.19 -10.09 13.38
CA ASP A 86 0.81 -10.38 13.79
C ASP A 86 -0.16 -9.28 13.35
N LEU A 87 -0.16 -8.99 12.05
CA LEU A 87 -0.95 -7.91 11.48
C LEU A 87 -2.32 -8.38 11.00
N HIS A 88 -3.33 -7.57 11.29
CA HIS A 88 -4.67 -7.76 10.77
C HIS A 88 -4.96 -6.68 9.74
N MET A 89 -5.71 -7.03 8.69
CA MET A 89 -5.88 -6.13 7.55
C MET A 89 -7.33 -5.79 7.28
N LYS A 90 -7.53 -4.55 6.85
CA LYS A 90 -8.75 -4.09 6.20
C LYS A 90 -8.36 -3.59 4.81
N ILE A 91 -9.15 -3.91 3.79
CA ILE A 91 -8.87 -3.54 2.41
C ILE A 91 -10.04 -2.72 1.86
N GLU A 92 -9.69 -1.61 1.20
CA GLU A 92 -10.63 -0.81 0.43
C GLU A 92 -10.07 -0.64 -0.98
N ARG A 93 -10.93 -0.70 -1.98
CA ARG A 93 -10.51 -0.60 -3.38
C ARG A 93 -11.28 0.51 -4.09
N PHE A 94 -10.55 1.33 -4.83
CA PHE A 94 -11.10 2.47 -5.55
C PHE A 94 -10.57 2.51 -6.97
N VAL A 95 -11.39 3.04 -7.87
CA VAL A 95 -10.98 3.37 -9.23
C VAL A 95 -10.89 4.89 -9.29
N SER A 96 -9.86 5.41 -9.95
CA SER A 96 -9.67 6.85 -10.06
C SER A 96 -10.86 7.51 -10.77
N ASP A 97 -11.28 8.65 -10.26
CA ASP A 97 -12.33 9.47 -10.82
C ASP A 97 -11.85 10.91 -10.79
N GLU A 98 -11.61 11.50 -11.95
CA GLU A 98 -11.17 12.87 -12.04
C GLU A 98 -12.35 13.78 -12.38
N TYR A 99 -12.50 14.83 -11.60
CA TYR A 99 -13.53 15.83 -11.81
C TYR A 99 -12.87 17.20 -11.89
N GLU A 100 -12.92 17.80 -13.07
CA GLU A 100 -12.18 19.03 -13.34
C GLU A 100 -12.57 20.19 -12.42
N ALA A 101 -13.81 20.26 -12.00
CA ALA A 101 -14.27 21.30 -11.09
C ALA A 101 -13.55 21.27 -9.73
N ASP A 102 -12.95 20.14 -9.36
CA ASP A 102 -12.18 20.05 -8.11
C ASP A 102 -10.91 20.89 -8.16
N HIS A 103 -10.40 21.18 -9.34
CA HIS A 103 -9.16 21.93 -9.51
C HIS A 103 -9.25 23.35 -8.94
N LYS A 104 -10.44 23.93 -8.85
CA LYS A 104 -10.62 25.26 -8.27
C LYS A 104 -10.27 25.34 -6.79
N PHE A 105 -10.21 24.18 -6.10
CA PHE A 105 -9.85 24.12 -4.68
C PHE A 105 -8.34 23.92 -4.48
N ILE A 106 -7.60 23.70 -5.56
CA ILE A 106 -6.15 23.50 -5.47
C ILE A 106 -5.49 24.86 -5.32
N ARG A 107 -4.74 25.00 -4.22
CA ARG A 107 -3.97 26.22 -3.96
C ARG A 107 -2.49 25.94 -4.21
N THR A 108 -1.90 26.70 -5.11
CA THR A 108 -0.46 26.52 -5.45
C THR A 108 0.41 27.74 -5.02
#